data_14fc08a242badeccc8008d35b8ae6569
#
_entry.id   14fc08a242badeccc8008d35b8ae6569
#
_cell.length_a   1.000
_cell.length_b   1.000
_cell.length_c   1.000
_cell.angle_alpha   90.00
_cell.angle_beta   90.00
_cell.angle_gamma   90.00
#
_symmetry.space_group_name_H-M   'P 1'
#
loop_
_entity.id
_entity.type
_entity.pdbx_description
1 polymer ?
#
loop_
_entity_poly.entity_id
_entity_poly.type
_entity_poly.pdbx_seq_one_letter_code
_entity_poly.pdbx_strand_id
1 'polypeptide(L)'
;MTSSVWASIVSTLKRVGETEERPAVRDDAVLTLQRVLLASDGLNAPATHWMTVTDGVLMPMLEALGERVRTARGEQKVFAERTARLGVSCAAKAFLQYLPAMLTTATPPQFAAAWAKVLERNAQVLKHARSEELQEAVPEAVKNMLLVMSAQGVLAPGAPEGIWETTWKKAAAIDPGLTPAIVGAK
;
A
#
# COMPACT_ATOMS: atom_id res chain seq x y z
N MET A 1 -23.24 9.43 -5.93
CA MET A 1 -22.11 10.23 -6.47
C MET A 1 -21.73 9.60 -7.80
N THR A 2 -21.55 10.40 -8.85
CA THR A 2 -21.09 9.88 -10.14
C THR A 2 -19.61 9.45 -10.01
N SER A 3 -19.20 8.41 -10.73
CA SER A 3 -17.83 7.87 -10.77
C SER A 3 -16.78 8.99 -11.00
N SER A 4 -17.13 10.00 -11.78
CA SER A 4 -16.30 11.18 -12.08
C SER A 4 -16.00 12.06 -10.85
N VAL A 5 -17.00 12.31 -9.98
CA VAL A 5 -16.81 13.14 -8.76
C VAL A 5 -15.92 12.42 -7.76
N TRP A 6 -16.14 11.12 -7.57
CA TRP A 6 -15.28 10.32 -6.69
C TRP A 6 -13.83 10.33 -7.17
N ALA A 7 -13.60 10.08 -8.46
CA ALA A 7 -12.25 10.09 -9.04
C ALA A 7 -11.56 11.44 -8.88
N SER A 8 -12.29 12.55 -9.03
CA SER A 8 -11.78 13.90 -8.81
C SER A 8 -11.37 14.14 -7.34
N ILE A 9 -12.20 13.71 -6.39
CA ILE A 9 -11.89 13.82 -4.96
C ILE A 9 -10.63 13.03 -4.63
N VAL A 10 -10.56 11.76 -5.04
CA VAL A 10 -9.42 10.87 -4.76
C VAL A 10 -8.13 11.44 -5.39
N SER A 11 -8.19 11.89 -6.64
CA SER A 11 -7.05 12.49 -7.33
C SER A 11 -6.57 13.77 -6.64
N THR A 12 -7.49 14.62 -6.17
CA THR A 12 -7.15 15.85 -5.46
C THR A 12 -6.50 15.55 -4.11
N LEU A 13 -7.07 14.65 -3.32
CA LEU A 13 -6.52 14.26 -2.01
C LEU A 13 -5.13 13.62 -2.17
N LYS A 14 -4.96 12.73 -3.16
CA LYS A 14 -3.66 12.16 -3.51
C LYS A 14 -2.65 13.25 -3.80
N ARG A 15 -2.96 14.17 -4.71
CA ARG A 15 -2.07 15.27 -5.09
C ARG A 15 -1.68 16.13 -3.89
N VAL A 16 -2.62 16.49 -3.02
CA VAL A 16 -2.33 17.25 -1.80
C VAL A 16 -1.42 16.44 -0.87
N GLY A 17 -1.70 15.15 -0.66
CA GLY A 17 -0.85 14.26 0.13
C GLY A 17 0.59 14.13 -0.40
N GLU A 18 0.78 14.26 -1.72
CA GLU A 18 2.09 14.17 -2.38
C GLU A 18 2.86 15.49 -2.37
N THR A 19 2.19 16.62 -2.65
CA THR A 19 2.85 17.88 -3.01
C THR A 19 2.74 18.99 -1.97
N GLU A 20 1.78 18.92 -1.04
CA GLU A 20 1.59 19.98 -0.03
C GLU A 20 2.81 20.07 0.90
N GLU A 21 3.24 21.30 1.16
CA GLU A 21 4.42 21.53 2.00
C GLU A 21 4.10 21.60 3.50
N ARG A 22 2.89 22.05 3.84
CA ARG A 22 2.42 22.10 5.23
C ARG A 22 2.13 20.69 5.76
N PRO A 23 2.90 20.17 6.74
CA PRO A 23 2.81 18.78 7.17
C PRO A 23 1.41 18.36 7.64
N ALA A 24 0.74 19.23 8.42
CA ALA A 24 -0.60 18.91 8.92
C ALA A 24 -1.63 18.75 7.82
N VAL A 25 -1.61 19.62 6.79
CA VAL A 25 -2.54 19.54 5.65
C VAL A 25 -2.27 18.30 4.80
N ARG A 26 -1.00 17.95 4.62
CA ARG A 26 -0.60 16.74 3.91
C ARG A 26 -1.08 15.47 4.63
N ASP A 27 -0.89 15.42 5.95
CA ASP A 27 -1.34 14.30 6.78
C ASP A 27 -2.86 14.15 6.75
N ASP A 28 -3.60 15.25 6.88
CA ASP A 28 -5.06 15.26 6.80
C ASP A 28 -5.58 14.82 5.42
N ALA A 29 -4.87 15.19 4.35
CA ALA A 29 -5.22 14.73 3.00
C ALA A 29 -5.07 13.21 2.87
N VAL A 30 -3.98 12.63 3.37
CA VAL A 30 -3.76 11.17 3.35
C VAL A 30 -4.80 10.44 4.21
N LEU A 31 -5.10 10.94 5.41
CA LEU A 31 -6.14 10.38 6.28
C LEU A 31 -7.53 10.46 5.65
N THR A 32 -7.84 11.57 4.99
CA THR A 32 -9.12 11.75 4.30
C THR A 32 -9.20 10.83 3.09
N LEU A 33 -8.10 10.69 2.32
CA LEU A 33 -8.01 9.73 1.22
C LEU A 33 -8.29 8.30 1.72
N GLN A 34 -7.67 7.88 2.82
CA GLN A 34 -7.94 6.58 3.42
C GLN A 34 -9.43 6.40 3.73
N ARG A 35 -10.06 7.39 4.37
CA ARG A 35 -11.51 7.33 4.68
C ARG A 35 -12.36 7.19 3.43
N VAL A 36 -12.06 7.96 2.38
CA VAL A 36 -12.79 7.92 1.10
C VAL A 36 -12.62 6.56 0.42
N LEU A 37 -11.41 5.98 0.41
CA LEU A 37 -11.15 4.68 -0.19
C LEU A 37 -11.87 3.55 0.56
N LEU A 38 -11.88 3.59 1.90
CA LEU A 38 -12.51 2.56 2.72
C LEU A 38 -14.04 2.69 2.78
N ALA A 39 -14.59 3.89 2.58
CA ALA A 39 -16.02 4.13 2.56
C ALA A 39 -16.69 3.77 1.22
N SER A 40 -15.92 3.39 0.21
CA SER A 40 -16.42 3.18 -1.16
C SER A 40 -17.20 1.87 -1.38
N ASP A 41 -17.37 1.03 -0.37
CA ASP A 41 -18.13 -0.23 -0.45
C ASP A 41 -19.60 -0.10 -0.90
N GLY A 42 -20.16 1.09 -0.77
CA GLY A 42 -21.54 1.36 -1.16
C GLY A 42 -21.72 2.08 -2.49
N LEU A 43 -20.65 2.38 -3.20
CA LEU A 43 -20.69 3.27 -4.36
C LEU A 43 -20.72 2.51 -5.70
N ASN A 44 -21.36 1.36 -5.84
CA ASN A 44 -21.50 0.65 -7.13
C ASN A 44 -20.25 0.76 -8.04
N ALA A 45 -19.05 0.67 -7.42
CA ALA A 45 -17.81 0.78 -8.17
C ALA A 45 -17.66 -0.44 -9.09
N PRO A 46 -17.21 -0.26 -10.35
CA PRO A 46 -16.93 -1.39 -11.22
C PRO A 46 -15.97 -2.37 -10.55
N ALA A 47 -16.15 -3.66 -10.79
CA ALA A 47 -15.29 -4.71 -10.21
C ALA A 47 -13.79 -4.49 -10.49
N THR A 48 -13.44 -3.78 -11.58
CA THR A 48 -12.07 -3.40 -11.96
C THR A 48 -11.56 -2.11 -11.29
N HIS A 49 -12.36 -1.49 -10.43
CA HIS A 49 -12.01 -0.21 -9.79
C HIS A 49 -10.72 -0.29 -8.96
N TRP A 50 -10.41 -1.47 -8.43
CA TRP A 50 -9.17 -1.72 -7.70
C TRP A 50 -7.91 -1.39 -8.52
N MET A 51 -7.92 -1.59 -9.85
CA MET A 51 -6.79 -1.24 -10.71
C MET A 51 -6.52 0.27 -10.68
N THR A 52 -7.58 1.08 -10.84
CA THR A 52 -7.48 2.54 -10.77
C THR A 52 -6.97 2.98 -9.40
N VAL A 53 -7.45 2.37 -8.32
CA VAL A 53 -7.00 2.69 -6.96
C VAL A 53 -5.54 2.26 -6.76
N THR A 54 -5.19 1.04 -7.10
CA THR A 54 -3.84 0.51 -6.85
C THR A 54 -2.81 1.23 -7.72
N ASP A 55 -2.98 1.19 -9.05
CA ASP A 55 -1.98 1.71 -10.00
C ASP A 55 -2.05 3.25 -10.15
N GLY A 56 -3.24 3.84 -10.03
CA GLY A 56 -3.43 5.28 -10.21
C GLY A 56 -3.30 6.13 -8.95
N VAL A 57 -3.50 5.52 -7.78
CA VAL A 57 -3.54 6.25 -6.51
C VAL A 57 -2.49 5.76 -5.53
N LEU A 58 -2.57 4.50 -5.10
CA LEU A 58 -1.76 4.00 -3.97
C LEU A 58 -0.27 3.91 -4.32
N MET A 59 0.06 3.30 -5.46
CA MET A 59 1.46 3.10 -5.85
C MET A 59 2.18 4.40 -6.15
N PRO A 60 1.61 5.36 -6.92
CA PRO A 60 2.23 6.67 -7.10
C PRO A 60 2.36 7.47 -5.79
N MET A 61 1.36 7.40 -4.92
CA MET A 61 1.43 8.06 -3.61
C MET A 61 2.58 7.52 -2.76
N LEU A 62 2.73 6.20 -2.64
CA LEU A 62 3.83 5.59 -1.90
C LEU A 62 5.19 5.95 -2.50
N GLU A 63 5.29 6.02 -3.84
CA GLU A 63 6.50 6.47 -4.52
C GLU A 63 6.87 7.91 -4.16
N ALA A 64 5.91 8.83 -4.25
CA ALA A 64 6.12 10.24 -3.91
C ALA A 64 6.50 10.43 -2.43
N LEU A 65 5.82 9.70 -1.53
CA LEU A 65 6.14 9.74 -0.10
C LEU A 65 7.52 9.15 0.21
N GLY A 66 7.89 8.03 -0.42
CA GLY A 66 9.21 7.43 -0.31
C GLY A 66 10.32 8.39 -0.81
N GLU A 67 10.08 9.09 -1.92
CA GLU A 67 11.00 10.10 -2.45
C GLU A 67 11.13 11.29 -1.49
N ARG A 68 10.04 11.73 -0.90
CA ARG A 68 10.07 12.78 0.12
C ARG A 68 10.85 12.32 1.37
N VAL A 69 10.68 11.09 1.82
CA VAL A 69 11.48 10.50 2.90
C VAL A 69 12.96 10.48 2.54
N ARG A 70 13.30 10.14 1.30
CA ARG A 70 14.69 10.10 0.82
C ARG A 70 15.36 11.48 0.79
N THR A 71 14.64 12.50 0.35
CA THR A 71 15.18 13.85 0.09
C THR A 71 15.14 14.78 1.31
N ALA A 72 14.17 14.62 2.20
CA ALA A 72 13.99 15.47 3.37
C ALA A 72 15.18 15.40 4.34
N ARG A 73 15.44 16.52 5.02
CA ARG A 73 16.52 16.67 6.01
C ARG A 73 16.00 17.38 7.27
N GLY A 74 16.70 17.21 8.38
CA GLY A 74 16.36 17.87 9.65
C GLY A 74 14.93 17.59 10.07
N GLU A 75 14.23 18.61 10.56
CA GLU A 75 12.84 18.52 11.02
C GLU A 75 11.87 18.06 9.92
N GLN A 76 12.12 18.45 8.67
CA GLN A 76 11.31 18.02 7.52
C GLN A 76 11.33 16.51 7.33
N LYS A 77 12.41 15.84 7.75
CA LYS A 77 12.52 14.39 7.73
C LYS A 77 11.49 13.73 8.65
N VAL A 78 11.34 14.25 9.86
CA VAL A 78 10.35 13.75 10.84
C VAL A 78 8.93 13.84 10.28
N PHE A 79 8.59 14.99 9.69
CA PHE A 79 7.28 15.17 9.06
C PHE A 79 7.07 14.27 7.84
N ALA A 80 8.10 14.10 7.00
CA ALA A 80 8.04 13.22 5.85
C ALA A 80 7.79 11.76 6.25
N GLU A 81 8.48 11.27 7.27
CA GLU A 81 8.32 9.91 7.78
C GLU A 81 6.95 9.69 8.44
N ARG A 82 6.45 10.68 9.17
CA ARG A 82 5.09 10.63 9.73
C ARG A 82 4.03 10.50 8.62
N THR A 83 4.12 11.32 7.56
CA THR A 83 3.19 11.24 6.44
C THR A 83 3.35 9.90 5.68
N ALA A 84 4.58 9.42 5.50
CA ALA A 84 4.84 8.14 4.85
C ALA A 84 4.21 6.97 5.63
N ARG A 85 4.27 6.98 6.96
CA ARG A 85 3.60 6.01 7.82
C ARG A 85 2.08 5.99 7.61
N LEU A 86 1.46 7.17 7.50
CA LEU A 86 0.04 7.29 7.17
C LEU A 86 -0.27 6.73 5.77
N GLY A 87 0.59 7.02 4.79
CA GLY A 87 0.47 6.50 3.43
C GLY A 87 0.58 4.98 3.36
N VAL A 88 1.53 4.38 4.09
CA VAL A 88 1.68 2.91 4.21
C VAL A 88 0.42 2.29 4.82
N SER A 89 -0.09 2.85 5.91
CA SER A 89 -1.34 2.40 6.52
C SER A 89 -2.54 2.51 5.57
N CYS A 90 -2.64 3.63 4.85
CA CYS A 90 -3.68 3.83 3.83
C CYS A 90 -3.60 2.76 2.74
N ALA A 91 -2.41 2.55 2.18
CA ALA A 91 -2.20 1.58 1.10
C ALA A 91 -2.50 0.14 1.54
N ALA A 92 -2.05 -0.27 2.71
CA ALA A 92 -2.30 -1.61 3.23
C ALA A 92 -3.80 -1.87 3.47
N LYS A 93 -4.50 -0.93 4.10
CA LYS A 93 -5.95 -1.05 4.35
C LYS A 93 -6.75 -1.06 3.05
N ALA A 94 -6.42 -0.17 2.11
CA ALA A 94 -7.10 -0.12 0.82
C ALA A 94 -6.81 -1.39 0.00
N PHE A 95 -5.58 -1.91 -0.01
CA PHE A 95 -5.25 -3.18 -0.65
C PHE A 95 -6.11 -4.33 -0.10
N LEU A 96 -6.20 -4.45 1.22
CA LEU A 96 -7.00 -5.49 1.87
C LEU A 96 -8.51 -5.31 1.59
N GLN A 97 -9.00 -4.08 1.55
CA GLN A 97 -10.38 -3.76 1.20
C GLN A 97 -10.75 -4.21 -0.22
N TYR A 98 -9.83 -4.03 -1.17
CA TYR A 98 -10.05 -4.40 -2.58
C TYR A 98 -9.61 -5.84 -2.90
N LEU A 99 -8.95 -6.55 -1.99
CA LEU A 99 -8.46 -7.91 -2.22
C LEU A 99 -9.54 -8.88 -2.73
N PRO A 100 -10.76 -8.94 -2.18
CA PRO A 100 -11.80 -9.82 -2.74
C PRO A 100 -12.15 -9.51 -4.20
N ALA A 101 -12.23 -8.22 -4.56
CA ALA A 101 -12.48 -7.81 -5.94
C ALA A 101 -11.30 -8.15 -6.86
N MET A 102 -10.07 -7.99 -6.39
CA MET A 102 -8.86 -8.39 -7.12
C MET A 102 -8.88 -9.89 -7.40
N LEU A 103 -9.21 -10.71 -6.42
CA LEU A 103 -9.24 -12.17 -6.56
C LEU A 103 -10.32 -12.69 -7.51
N THR A 104 -11.40 -11.94 -7.69
CA THR A 104 -12.50 -12.31 -8.58
C THR A 104 -12.35 -11.78 -10.01
N THR A 105 -11.60 -10.69 -10.21
CA THR A 105 -11.57 -9.98 -11.50
C THR A 105 -10.18 -9.88 -12.15
N ALA A 106 -9.11 -9.98 -11.36
CA ALA A 106 -7.75 -9.97 -11.91
C ALA A 106 -7.38 -11.34 -12.50
N THR A 107 -6.65 -11.31 -13.60
CA THR A 107 -5.93 -12.51 -14.02
C THR A 107 -4.76 -12.78 -13.06
N PRO A 108 -4.29 -14.05 -12.93
CA PRO A 108 -3.14 -14.35 -12.06
C PRO A 108 -1.91 -13.46 -12.32
N PRO A 109 -1.49 -13.19 -13.57
CA PRO A 109 -0.38 -12.25 -13.83
C PRO A 109 -0.64 -10.82 -13.38
N GLN A 110 -1.88 -10.32 -13.54
CA GLN A 110 -2.24 -8.97 -13.09
C GLN A 110 -2.17 -8.86 -11.56
N PHE A 111 -2.68 -9.84 -10.85
CA PHE A 111 -2.62 -9.89 -9.39
C PHE A 111 -1.16 -9.98 -8.91
N ALA A 112 -0.36 -10.90 -9.49
CA ALA A 112 1.05 -11.06 -9.15
C ALA A 112 1.84 -9.75 -9.36
N ALA A 113 1.61 -9.05 -10.48
CA ALA A 113 2.25 -7.77 -10.78
C ALA A 113 1.84 -6.67 -9.78
N ALA A 114 0.56 -6.57 -9.46
CA ALA A 114 0.06 -5.60 -8.48
C ALA A 114 0.66 -5.85 -7.09
N TRP A 115 0.67 -7.10 -6.64
CA TRP A 115 1.25 -7.50 -5.36
C TRP A 115 2.77 -7.22 -5.30
N ALA A 116 3.49 -7.58 -6.35
CA ALA A 116 4.93 -7.30 -6.43
C ALA A 116 5.24 -5.81 -6.29
N LYS A 117 4.44 -4.93 -6.92
CA LYS A 117 4.55 -3.47 -6.77
C LYS A 117 4.29 -3.02 -5.34
N VAL A 118 3.28 -3.58 -4.66
CA VAL A 118 2.98 -3.26 -3.25
C VAL A 118 4.21 -3.51 -2.39
N LEU A 119 4.84 -4.68 -2.52
CA LEU A 119 6.05 -5.01 -1.77
C LEU A 119 7.22 -4.09 -2.12
N GLU A 120 7.43 -3.80 -3.40
CA GLU A 120 8.51 -2.90 -3.86
C GLU A 120 8.35 -1.48 -3.31
N ARG A 121 7.15 -0.92 -3.34
CA ARG A 121 6.91 0.43 -2.83
C ARG A 121 7.09 0.52 -1.32
N ASN A 122 6.65 -0.49 -0.57
CA ASN A 122 6.91 -0.57 0.87
C ASN A 122 8.43 -0.66 1.17
N ALA A 123 9.18 -1.48 0.45
CA ALA A 123 10.62 -1.56 0.58
C ALA A 123 11.32 -0.22 0.25
N GLN A 124 10.84 0.51 -0.78
CA GLN A 124 11.39 1.82 -1.14
C GLN A 124 11.14 2.87 -0.06
N VAL A 125 9.95 2.91 0.53
CA VAL A 125 9.64 3.81 1.66
C VAL A 125 10.57 3.51 2.85
N LEU A 126 10.75 2.24 3.18
CA LEU A 126 11.56 1.79 4.30
C LEU A 126 13.06 2.07 4.11
N LYS A 127 13.56 1.98 2.89
CA LYS A 127 15.00 2.08 2.56
C LYS A 127 15.69 3.31 3.14
N HIS A 128 14.98 4.42 3.29
CA HIS A 128 15.51 5.69 3.77
C HIS A 128 14.88 6.14 5.11
N ALA A 129 14.06 5.30 5.73
CA ALA A 129 13.45 5.55 7.02
C ALA A 129 14.53 5.62 8.13
N ARG A 130 14.32 6.55 9.07
CA ARG A 130 15.17 6.72 10.26
C ARG A 130 14.40 6.64 11.55
N SER A 131 13.12 7.01 11.54
CA SER A 131 12.25 6.90 12.72
C SER A 131 11.89 5.44 12.97
N GLU A 132 11.88 5.06 14.24
CA GLU A 132 11.48 3.74 14.71
C GLU A 132 10.03 3.45 14.28
N GLU A 133 9.15 4.44 14.39
CA GLU A 133 7.73 4.32 14.04
C GLU A 133 7.50 3.93 12.58
N LEU A 134 8.32 4.44 11.64
CA LEU A 134 8.19 4.05 10.24
C LEU A 134 8.86 2.71 9.96
N GLN A 135 10.00 2.43 10.64
CA GLN A 135 10.70 1.14 10.54
C GLN A 135 9.86 -0.03 11.07
N GLU A 136 9.01 0.20 12.06
CA GLU A 136 8.07 -0.80 12.57
C GLU A 136 6.78 -0.88 11.73
N ALA A 137 6.25 0.26 11.31
CA ALA A 137 4.95 0.31 10.63
C ALA A 137 4.97 -0.39 9.26
N VAL A 138 6.08 -0.31 8.51
CA VAL A 138 6.16 -0.92 7.17
C VAL A 138 6.17 -2.45 7.25
N PRO A 139 7.05 -3.11 8.04
CA PRO A 139 7.01 -4.55 8.20
C PRO A 139 5.67 -5.07 8.76
N GLU A 140 5.09 -4.37 9.74
CA GLU A 140 3.82 -4.79 10.33
C GLU A 140 2.66 -4.69 9.33
N ALA A 141 2.62 -3.64 8.50
CA ALA A 141 1.63 -3.51 7.43
C ALA A 141 1.76 -4.65 6.40
N VAL A 142 2.99 -4.98 6.00
CA VAL A 142 3.26 -6.09 5.06
C VAL A 142 2.89 -7.42 5.68
N LYS A 143 3.28 -7.68 6.94
CA LYS A 143 2.93 -8.90 7.67
C LYS A 143 1.42 -9.11 7.74
N ASN A 144 0.66 -8.05 8.04
CA ASN A 144 -0.80 -8.13 8.07
C ASN A 144 -1.38 -8.51 6.70
N MET A 145 -0.88 -7.92 5.62
CA MET A 145 -1.30 -8.30 4.27
C MET A 145 -0.96 -9.76 3.95
N LEU A 146 0.23 -10.24 4.32
CA LEU A 146 0.65 -11.64 4.12
C LEU A 146 -0.27 -12.61 4.86
N LEU A 147 -0.61 -12.32 6.12
CA LEU A 147 -1.51 -13.15 6.92
C LEU A 147 -2.91 -13.24 6.30
N VAL A 148 -3.47 -12.11 5.85
CA VAL A 148 -4.79 -12.09 5.20
C VAL A 148 -4.75 -12.83 3.87
N MET A 149 -3.73 -12.62 3.03
CA MET A 149 -3.58 -13.34 1.76
C MET A 149 -3.43 -14.85 1.96
N SER A 150 -2.70 -15.28 2.98
CA SER A 150 -2.59 -16.70 3.34
C SER A 150 -3.93 -17.27 3.79
N ALA A 151 -4.66 -16.55 4.65
CA ALA A 151 -5.99 -16.95 5.11
C ALA A 151 -7.02 -17.05 3.97
N GLN A 152 -6.85 -16.26 2.91
CA GLN A 152 -7.67 -16.33 1.69
C GLN A 152 -7.18 -17.41 0.69
N GLY A 153 -6.14 -18.17 1.03
CA GLY A 153 -5.59 -19.23 0.18
C GLY A 153 -4.82 -18.74 -1.05
N VAL A 154 -4.52 -17.43 -1.11
CA VAL A 154 -3.82 -16.81 -2.26
C VAL A 154 -2.31 -16.99 -2.15
N LEU A 155 -1.81 -17.00 -0.93
CA LEU A 155 -0.38 -17.14 -0.63
C LEU A 155 -0.13 -18.56 -0.08
N ALA A 156 0.15 -19.49 -1.00
CA ALA A 156 0.46 -20.90 -0.68
C ALA A 156 1.61 -21.39 -1.58
N PRO A 157 2.36 -22.42 -1.14
CA PRO A 157 3.35 -23.08 -1.98
C PRO A 157 2.70 -23.56 -3.30
N GLY A 158 3.34 -23.24 -4.44
CA GLY A 158 2.81 -23.58 -5.76
C GLY A 158 1.71 -22.63 -6.27
N ALA A 159 1.48 -21.51 -5.62
CA ALA A 159 0.57 -20.47 -6.11
C ALA A 159 0.96 -20.00 -7.52
N PRO A 160 -0.03 -19.67 -8.39
CA PRO A 160 0.24 -19.26 -9.77
C PRO A 160 1.24 -18.09 -9.87
N GLU A 161 1.90 -17.98 -11.04
CA GLU A 161 2.81 -16.88 -11.38
C GLU A 161 3.97 -16.67 -10.40
N GLY A 162 4.36 -17.70 -9.65
CA GLY A 162 5.45 -17.62 -8.70
C GLY A 162 5.20 -16.59 -7.58
N ILE A 163 3.93 -16.34 -7.23
CA ILE A 163 3.56 -15.38 -6.17
C ILE A 163 4.24 -15.76 -4.86
N TRP A 164 4.29 -17.05 -4.53
CA TRP A 164 4.90 -17.54 -3.30
C TRP A 164 6.37 -17.15 -3.21
N GLU A 165 7.18 -17.54 -4.20
CA GLU A 165 8.62 -17.28 -4.22
C GLU A 165 8.93 -15.80 -4.29
N THR A 166 8.20 -15.07 -5.14
CA THR A 166 8.34 -13.61 -5.29
C THR A 166 8.03 -12.89 -4.00
N THR A 167 6.99 -13.32 -3.29
CA THR A 167 6.59 -12.73 -2.00
C THR A 167 7.70 -12.83 -0.99
N TRP A 168 8.22 -14.02 -0.73
CA TRP A 168 9.22 -14.21 0.34
C TRP A 168 10.55 -13.58 0.00
N LYS A 169 10.95 -13.60 -1.29
CA LYS A 169 12.13 -12.89 -1.75
C LYS A 169 12.06 -11.37 -1.51
N LYS A 170 10.89 -10.76 -1.78
CA LYS A 170 10.68 -9.31 -1.59
C LYS A 170 10.40 -8.94 -0.14
N ALA A 171 9.67 -9.76 0.59
CA ALA A 171 9.38 -9.56 2.01
C ALA A 171 10.66 -9.58 2.85
N ALA A 172 11.59 -10.49 2.58
CA ALA A 172 12.90 -10.54 3.26
C ALA A 172 13.74 -9.27 3.06
N ALA A 173 13.51 -8.50 1.99
CA ALA A 173 14.17 -7.19 1.79
C ALA A 173 13.53 -6.07 2.63
N ILE A 174 12.31 -6.28 3.13
CA ILE A 174 11.61 -5.36 4.04
C ILE A 174 12.00 -5.71 5.48
N ASP A 175 11.86 -6.97 5.86
CA ASP A 175 12.25 -7.48 7.16
C ASP A 175 12.66 -8.97 7.03
N PRO A 176 13.88 -9.35 7.43
CA PRO A 176 14.32 -10.75 7.44
C PRO A 176 13.44 -11.69 8.28
N GLY A 177 12.67 -11.16 9.22
CA GLY A 177 11.69 -11.91 10.01
C GLY A 177 10.42 -12.29 9.24
N LEU A 178 10.16 -11.66 8.10
CA LEU A 178 9.03 -11.99 7.22
C LEU A 178 9.36 -13.25 6.40
N THR A 179 9.09 -14.40 6.98
CA THR A 179 9.37 -15.72 6.40
C THR A 179 8.09 -16.54 6.24
N PRO A 180 8.09 -17.62 5.45
CA PRO A 180 6.94 -18.53 5.34
C PRO A 180 6.36 -19.02 6.66
N ALA A 181 7.18 -19.08 7.70
CA ALA A 181 6.76 -19.54 9.04
C ALA A 181 5.67 -18.64 9.65
N ILE A 182 5.61 -17.35 9.31
CA ILE A 182 4.57 -16.44 9.84
C ILE A 182 3.16 -16.80 9.39
N VAL A 183 3.02 -17.50 8.26
CA VAL A 183 1.75 -18.00 7.71
C VAL A 183 1.53 -19.48 7.97
N GLY A 184 2.33 -20.09 8.87
CA GLY A 184 2.21 -21.50 9.25
C GLY A 184 2.76 -22.48 8.22
N ALA A 185 3.43 -22.05 7.18
CA ALA A 185 4.12 -22.93 6.24
C ALA A 185 5.46 -23.39 6.85
N LYS A 186 5.67 -24.70 6.82
CA LYS A 186 6.91 -25.34 7.26
C LYS A 186 7.88 -25.48 6.10
#